data_a72d6ac8046bb923fddb96de455ca9b9
#
_entry.id   a72d6ac8046bb923fddb96de455ca9b9
#
_cell.length_a   1.000
_cell.length_b   1.000
_cell.length_c   1.000
_cell.angle_alpha   90.00
_cell.angle_beta   90.00
_cell.angle_gamma   90.00
#
_symmetry.space_group_name_H-M   'P 1'
#
loop_
_entity.id
_entity.type
_entity.pdbx_description
1 polymer ?
#
loop_
_entity_poly.entity_id
_entity_poly.type
_entity_poly.pdbx_seq_one_letter_code
_entity_poly.pdbx_strand_id
1 'polypeptide(L)'
;NEKRFFKIETLHPHYEEYKKFTTNFKNNGDYDFILFWNNRNIRRKQPGDLILAYKQFCDTLTSEEASKTVLLMHTQGSDPNGTDLYAVKNAICPDYNIIFSTQPVDTKILNFYYNMADVTINIASNEGFGISWCESLHAGTPIINNVTGGLQDGCRFENATGDWIEFDTNFSTNHDGTYKTHAEWVKPVFPTNRSLQGSPMTPYIFDDRADFKDIAQAIRYWYD
;
A
#
# COMPACT_ATOMS: atom_id res chain seq x y z
N ASN A 1 4.38 15.96 -10.41
CA ASN A 1 3.07 15.62 -9.83
C ASN A 1 2.65 16.48 -8.63
N GLU A 2 3.53 17.34 -8.10
CA GLU A 2 3.23 18.25 -6.98
C GLU A 2 1.95 19.08 -7.13
N LYS A 3 1.53 19.34 -8.38
CA LYS A 3 0.29 20.04 -8.68
C LYS A 3 -0.98 19.17 -8.61
N ARG A 4 -0.82 17.84 -8.54
CA ARG A 4 -1.94 16.89 -8.58
C ARG A 4 -2.19 16.20 -7.25
N PHE A 5 -1.11 15.91 -6.52
CA PHE A 5 -1.13 15.28 -5.21
C PHE A 5 -0.41 16.20 -4.23
N PHE A 6 -1.06 16.53 -3.13
CA PHE A 6 -0.57 17.46 -2.12
C PHE A 6 -1.34 17.24 -0.82
N LYS A 7 -0.74 17.61 0.29
CA LYS A 7 -1.39 17.60 1.59
C LYS A 7 -2.48 18.69 1.65
N ILE A 8 -3.67 18.31 2.08
CA ILE A 8 -4.80 19.22 2.19
C ILE A 8 -4.88 19.74 3.63
N GLU A 9 -4.35 20.91 3.84
CA GLU A 9 -4.38 21.60 5.14
C GLU A 9 -5.59 22.53 5.25
N THR A 10 -5.91 22.96 6.48
CA THR A 10 -7.11 23.76 6.82
C THR A 10 -7.32 24.99 5.94
N LEU A 11 -6.25 25.62 5.48
CA LEU A 11 -6.33 26.82 4.61
C LEU A 11 -6.41 26.50 3.11
N HIS A 12 -6.37 25.22 2.73
CA HIS A 12 -6.42 24.84 1.33
C HIS A 12 -7.82 25.04 0.73
N PRO A 13 -7.98 25.54 -0.51
CA PRO A 13 -9.30 25.80 -1.14
C PRO A 13 -10.22 24.58 -1.18
N HIS A 14 -9.69 23.36 -1.21
CA HIS A 14 -10.45 22.11 -1.21
C HIS A 14 -10.69 21.53 0.19
N TYR A 15 -10.30 22.22 1.26
CA TYR A 15 -10.38 21.66 2.62
C TYR A 15 -11.80 21.31 3.05
N GLU A 16 -12.77 22.19 2.83
CA GLU A 16 -14.16 21.95 3.25
C GLU A 16 -14.80 20.79 2.46
N GLU A 17 -14.48 20.68 1.17
CA GLU A 17 -14.94 19.58 0.33
C GLU A 17 -14.29 18.25 0.79
N TYR A 18 -12.99 18.25 1.02
CA TYR A 18 -12.25 17.12 1.56
C TYR A 18 -12.77 16.69 2.94
N LYS A 19 -12.99 17.63 3.85
CA LYS A 19 -13.53 17.37 5.19
C LYS A 19 -14.90 16.71 5.12
N LYS A 20 -15.79 17.23 4.27
CA LYS A 20 -17.11 16.62 4.04
C LYS A 20 -16.98 15.20 3.47
N PHE A 21 -16.09 15.01 2.50
CA PHE A 21 -15.82 13.73 1.90
C PHE A 21 -15.34 12.70 2.93
N THR A 22 -14.33 13.05 3.72
CA THR A 22 -13.75 12.20 4.77
C THR A 22 -14.76 11.88 5.86
N THR A 23 -15.52 12.89 6.33
CA THR A 23 -16.55 12.70 7.34
C THR A 23 -17.63 11.73 6.85
N ASN A 24 -18.09 11.89 5.62
CA ASN A 24 -19.08 10.98 5.05
C ASN A 24 -18.53 9.54 4.94
N PHE A 25 -17.28 9.39 4.52
CA PHE A 25 -16.66 8.07 4.43
C PHE A 25 -16.54 7.42 5.80
N LYS A 26 -15.98 8.12 6.77
CA LYS A 26 -15.78 7.62 8.13
C LYS A 26 -17.12 7.29 8.81
N ASN A 27 -18.12 8.17 8.72
CA ASN A 27 -19.43 7.96 9.35
C ASN A 27 -20.20 6.76 8.77
N ASN A 28 -19.94 6.36 7.52
CA ASN A 28 -20.62 5.20 6.91
C ASN A 28 -20.21 3.87 7.55
N GLY A 29 -19.09 3.81 8.27
CA GLY A 29 -18.61 2.60 8.91
C GLY A 29 -17.94 2.84 10.26
N ASP A 30 -18.00 4.07 10.79
CA ASP A 30 -17.34 4.48 12.05
C ASP A 30 -15.83 4.17 12.05
N TYR A 31 -15.14 4.44 10.92
CA TYR A 31 -13.76 4.07 10.73
C TYR A 31 -12.79 5.04 11.40
N ASP A 32 -11.93 4.52 12.26
CA ASP A 32 -10.82 5.22 12.91
C ASP A 32 -9.49 5.00 12.19
N PHE A 33 -9.30 3.84 11.53
CA PHE A 33 -8.10 3.50 10.78
C PHE A 33 -8.41 3.06 9.34
N ILE A 34 -7.77 3.71 8.38
CA ILE A 34 -7.95 3.48 6.94
C ILE A 34 -6.62 3.06 6.31
N LEU A 35 -6.48 1.79 5.96
CA LEU A 35 -5.40 1.27 5.14
C LEU A 35 -5.78 1.44 3.67
N PHE A 36 -4.99 2.15 2.87
CA PHE A 36 -5.29 2.43 1.47
C PHE A 36 -4.38 1.69 0.50
N TRP A 37 -4.97 1.08 -0.52
CA TRP A 37 -4.26 0.42 -1.59
C TRP A 37 -4.78 0.89 -2.95
N ASN A 38 -3.90 1.50 -3.76
CA ASN A 38 -4.21 2.00 -5.09
C ASN A 38 -3.31 1.33 -6.13
N ASN A 39 -3.80 0.29 -6.76
CA ASN A 39 -3.10 -0.44 -7.81
C ASN A 39 -4.10 -1.19 -8.69
N ARG A 40 -3.69 -1.56 -9.90
CA ARG A 40 -4.44 -2.49 -10.73
C ARG A 40 -4.45 -3.88 -10.08
N ASN A 41 -5.59 -4.56 -10.15
CA ASN A 41 -5.71 -5.97 -9.74
C ASN A 41 -4.99 -6.88 -10.74
N ILE A 42 -3.69 -7.04 -10.58
CA ILE A 42 -2.86 -7.97 -11.36
C ILE A 42 -1.96 -8.76 -10.42
N ARG A 43 -1.58 -9.97 -10.85
CA ARG A 43 -0.88 -10.95 -9.99
C ARG A 43 0.33 -10.39 -9.25
N ARG A 44 1.22 -9.65 -9.94
CA ARG A 44 2.44 -9.07 -9.32
C ARG A 44 2.17 -8.04 -8.23
N LYS A 45 0.96 -7.47 -8.17
CA LYS A 45 0.57 -6.49 -7.13
C LYS A 45 0.11 -7.14 -5.83
N GLN A 46 -0.01 -8.46 -5.79
CA GLN A 46 -0.29 -9.27 -4.61
C GLN A 46 -1.57 -8.87 -3.83
N PRO A 47 -2.70 -8.54 -4.51
CA PRO A 47 -3.89 -8.06 -3.79
C PRO A 47 -4.51 -9.12 -2.87
N GLY A 48 -4.37 -10.42 -3.21
CA GLY A 48 -4.84 -11.50 -2.35
C GLY A 48 -4.01 -11.63 -1.06
N ASP A 49 -2.69 -11.52 -1.18
CA ASP A 49 -1.79 -11.55 -0.02
C ASP A 49 -2.02 -10.33 0.90
N LEU A 50 -2.40 -9.17 0.31
CA LEU A 50 -2.81 -8.00 1.09
C LEU A 50 -4.08 -8.27 1.91
N ILE A 51 -5.11 -8.89 1.30
CA ILE A 51 -6.35 -9.26 2.01
C ILE A 51 -6.04 -10.23 3.16
N LEU A 52 -5.16 -11.21 2.94
CA LEU A 52 -4.73 -12.15 3.97
C LEU A 52 -3.95 -11.45 5.09
N ALA A 53 -3.04 -10.54 4.75
CA ALA A 53 -2.28 -9.76 5.72
C ALA A 53 -3.17 -8.83 6.55
N TYR A 54 -4.14 -8.18 5.91
CA TYR A 54 -5.13 -7.34 6.60
C TYR A 54 -5.98 -8.17 7.56
N LYS A 55 -6.43 -9.37 7.14
CA LYS A 55 -7.10 -10.31 8.06
C LYS A 55 -6.22 -10.64 9.26
N GLN A 56 -4.96 -11.03 9.01
CA GLN A 56 -4.01 -11.38 10.08
C GLN A 56 -3.78 -10.22 11.06
N PHE A 57 -3.76 -8.98 10.56
CA PHE A 57 -3.72 -7.78 11.41
C PHE A 57 -5.00 -7.65 12.25
N CYS A 58 -6.18 -7.72 11.62
CA CYS A 58 -7.46 -7.59 12.33
C CYS A 58 -7.67 -8.70 13.37
N ASP A 59 -7.16 -9.92 13.14
CA ASP A 59 -7.20 -11.03 14.10
C ASP A 59 -6.43 -10.72 15.40
N THR A 60 -5.56 -9.70 15.41
CA THR A 60 -4.84 -9.25 16.62
C THR A 60 -5.56 -8.16 17.41
N LEU A 61 -6.67 -7.65 16.89
CA LEU A 61 -7.48 -6.59 17.46
C LEU A 61 -8.66 -7.16 18.24
N THR A 62 -9.21 -6.36 19.15
CA THR A 62 -10.56 -6.65 19.68
C THR A 62 -11.61 -6.50 18.57
N SER A 63 -12.79 -7.10 18.77
CA SER A 63 -13.87 -6.98 17.80
C SER A 63 -14.31 -5.52 17.57
N GLU A 64 -14.26 -4.69 18.62
CA GLU A 64 -14.56 -3.26 18.52
C GLU A 64 -13.52 -2.53 17.67
N GLU A 65 -12.22 -2.68 17.96
CA GLU A 65 -11.13 -2.10 17.18
C GLU A 65 -11.18 -2.54 15.73
N ALA A 66 -11.33 -3.85 15.47
CA ALA A 66 -11.41 -4.38 14.12
C ALA A 66 -12.60 -3.82 13.34
N SER A 67 -13.75 -3.58 13.99
CA SER A 67 -14.91 -2.98 13.35
C SER A 67 -14.67 -1.54 12.89
N LYS A 68 -13.73 -0.82 13.52
CA LYS A 68 -13.35 0.56 13.20
C LYS A 68 -12.17 0.66 12.23
N THR A 69 -11.67 -0.46 11.73
CA THR A 69 -10.64 -0.47 10.68
C THR A 69 -11.23 -0.81 9.32
N VAL A 70 -10.63 -0.29 8.26
CA VAL A 70 -11.02 -0.60 6.88
C VAL A 70 -9.82 -0.66 5.95
N LEU A 71 -9.80 -1.69 5.08
CA LEU A 71 -8.95 -1.74 3.90
C LEU A 71 -9.72 -1.16 2.71
N LEU A 72 -9.33 0.03 2.26
CA LEU A 72 -9.85 0.67 1.05
C LEU A 72 -8.98 0.29 -0.14
N MET A 73 -9.53 -0.44 -1.10
CA MET A 73 -8.84 -0.87 -2.31
C MET A 73 -9.42 -0.13 -3.53
N HIS A 74 -8.66 0.81 -4.09
CA HIS A 74 -9.05 1.46 -5.35
C HIS A 74 -8.52 0.63 -6.52
N THR A 75 -9.41 -0.22 -7.06
CA THR A 75 -9.08 -1.21 -8.09
C THR A 75 -10.33 -1.85 -8.68
N GLN A 76 -10.19 -2.54 -9.80
CA GLN A 76 -11.23 -3.44 -10.29
C GLN A 76 -11.30 -4.70 -9.41
N GLY A 77 -12.51 -5.05 -8.96
CA GLY A 77 -12.73 -6.24 -8.13
C GLY A 77 -12.40 -7.57 -8.82
N SER A 78 -12.48 -7.60 -10.17
CA SER A 78 -12.04 -8.73 -10.99
C SER A 78 -11.26 -8.23 -12.20
N ASP A 79 -10.12 -8.87 -12.51
CA ASP A 79 -9.27 -8.57 -13.68
C ASP A 79 -8.76 -9.89 -14.26
N PRO A 80 -8.80 -10.10 -15.60
CA PRO A 80 -8.29 -11.31 -16.25
C PRO A 80 -6.82 -11.62 -15.97
N ASN A 81 -6.00 -10.60 -15.66
CA ASN A 81 -4.58 -10.75 -15.31
C ASN A 81 -4.34 -10.80 -13.79
N GLY A 82 -5.42 -10.79 -13.00
CA GLY A 82 -5.40 -10.80 -11.56
C GLY A 82 -6.25 -11.93 -10.99
N THR A 83 -7.18 -11.55 -10.12
CA THR A 83 -8.11 -12.49 -9.48
C THR A 83 -9.48 -11.86 -9.26
N ASP A 84 -10.45 -12.67 -8.82
CA ASP A 84 -11.71 -12.20 -8.27
C ASP A 84 -11.53 -11.86 -6.78
N LEU A 85 -11.37 -10.57 -6.49
CA LEU A 85 -11.15 -10.09 -5.12
C LEU A 85 -12.38 -10.23 -4.21
N TYR A 86 -13.59 -10.27 -4.80
CA TYR A 86 -14.80 -10.53 -4.02
C TYR A 86 -14.82 -11.97 -3.51
N ALA A 87 -14.44 -12.93 -4.38
CA ALA A 87 -14.31 -14.33 -3.99
C ALA A 87 -13.20 -14.52 -2.95
N VAL A 88 -12.04 -13.86 -3.13
CA VAL A 88 -10.94 -13.88 -2.16
C VAL A 88 -11.39 -13.32 -0.81
N LYS A 89 -12.03 -12.13 -0.79
CA LYS A 89 -12.56 -11.53 0.44
C LYS A 89 -13.51 -12.49 1.14
N ASN A 90 -14.50 -13.02 0.42
CA ASN A 90 -15.52 -13.89 1.01
C ASN A 90 -14.95 -15.20 1.56
N ALA A 91 -13.91 -15.75 0.92
CA ALA A 91 -13.28 -16.99 1.36
C ALA A 91 -12.28 -16.80 2.53
N ILE A 92 -11.55 -15.70 2.55
CA ILE A 92 -10.41 -15.52 3.45
C ILE A 92 -10.69 -14.50 4.56
N CYS A 93 -11.42 -13.41 4.26
CA CYS A 93 -11.61 -12.28 5.16
C CYS A 93 -13.09 -11.82 5.20
N PRO A 94 -14.07 -12.73 5.47
CA PRO A 94 -15.49 -12.39 5.41
C PRO A 94 -15.91 -11.37 6.47
N ASP A 95 -15.28 -11.40 7.63
CA ASP A 95 -15.74 -10.72 8.85
C ASP A 95 -15.20 -9.29 9.02
N TYR A 96 -14.22 -8.89 8.20
CA TYR A 96 -13.57 -7.57 8.32
C TYR A 96 -13.91 -6.63 7.16
N ASN A 97 -13.78 -5.33 7.41
CA ASN A 97 -14.18 -4.30 6.47
C ASN A 97 -13.16 -4.15 5.33
N ILE A 98 -13.58 -4.50 4.12
CA ILE A 98 -12.84 -4.24 2.88
C ILE A 98 -13.78 -3.56 1.90
N ILE A 99 -13.41 -2.36 1.46
CA ILE A 99 -14.18 -1.57 0.49
C ILE A 99 -13.43 -1.56 -0.84
N PHE A 100 -14.11 -1.97 -1.91
CA PHE A 100 -13.61 -1.89 -3.27
C PHE A 100 -14.16 -0.64 -3.97
N SER A 101 -13.29 0.35 -4.21
CA SER A 101 -13.58 1.52 -5.04
C SER A 101 -13.28 1.16 -6.51
N THR A 102 -14.27 0.68 -7.23
CA THR A 102 -14.10 0.11 -8.59
C THR A 102 -14.32 1.10 -9.70
N GLN A 103 -14.94 2.25 -9.42
CA GLN A 103 -15.18 3.28 -10.44
C GLN A 103 -13.95 4.18 -10.57
N PRO A 104 -13.57 4.54 -11.81
CA PRO A 104 -12.56 5.57 -12.01
C PRO A 104 -12.93 6.86 -11.30
N VAL A 105 -11.97 7.46 -10.61
CA VAL A 105 -12.13 8.75 -9.95
C VAL A 105 -11.19 9.78 -10.58
N ASP A 106 -11.55 11.04 -10.50
CA ASP A 106 -10.63 12.12 -10.92
C ASP A 106 -9.45 12.26 -9.93
N THR A 107 -8.44 13.00 -10.35
CA THR A 107 -7.21 13.20 -9.56
C THR A 107 -7.49 13.88 -8.22
N LYS A 108 -8.49 14.75 -8.14
CA LYS A 108 -8.87 15.42 -6.89
C LYS A 108 -9.43 14.42 -5.87
N ILE A 109 -10.34 13.56 -6.30
CA ILE A 109 -10.91 12.52 -5.43
C ILE A 109 -9.85 11.50 -5.05
N LEU A 110 -8.94 11.14 -5.97
CA LEU A 110 -7.83 10.26 -5.65
C LEU A 110 -6.88 10.89 -4.60
N ASN A 111 -6.62 12.21 -4.71
CA ASN A 111 -5.89 12.94 -3.69
C ASN A 111 -6.63 12.96 -2.33
N PHE A 112 -7.96 13.00 -2.33
CA PHE A 112 -8.74 12.86 -1.10
C PHE A 112 -8.58 11.49 -0.46
N TYR A 113 -8.55 10.40 -1.26
CA TYR A 113 -8.27 9.06 -0.73
C TYR A 113 -6.91 8.99 -0.04
N TYR A 114 -5.86 9.52 -0.68
CA TYR A 114 -4.52 9.55 -0.07
C TYR A 114 -4.50 10.37 1.23
N ASN A 115 -5.07 11.59 1.22
CA ASN A 115 -5.12 12.44 2.42
C ASN A 115 -5.98 11.87 3.56
N MET A 116 -6.99 11.06 3.23
CA MET A 116 -7.89 10.44 4.21
C MET A 116 -7.28 9.20 4.87
N ALA A 117 -6.41 8.51 4.16
CA ALA A 117 -5.78 7.27 4.62
C ALA A 117 -4.78 7.56 5.75
N ASP A 118 -4.74 6.69 6.75
CA ASP A 118 -3.73 6.70 7.79
C ASP A 118 -2.39 6.17 7.27
N VAL A 119 -2.44 5.20 6.35
CA VAL A 119 -1.27 4.67 5.66
C VAL A 119 -1.64 4.10 4.29
N THR A 120 -0.74 4.25 3.31
CA THR A 120 -0.85 3.60 2.00
C THR A 120 0.09 2.40 1.93
N ILE A 121 -0.35 1.32 1.28
CA ILE A 121 0.43 0.08 1.18
C ILE A 121 0.68 -0.33 -0.26
N ASN A 122 1.93 -0.75 -0.58
CA ASN A 122 2.29 -1.37 -1.85
C ASN A 122 3.22 -2.56 -1.61
N ILE A 123 2.66 -3.76 -1.73
CA ILE A 123 3.38 -5.02 -1.55
C ILE A 123 3.64 -5.76 -2.87
N ALA A 124 3.70 -5.02 -3.99
CA ALA A 124 4.02 -5.63 -5.27
C ALA A 124 5.31 -6.47 -5.18
N SER A 125 5.29 -7.66 -5.78
CA SER A 125 6.45 -8.55 -5.81
C SER A 125 7.52 -8.10 -6.81
N ASN A 126 7.17 -7.17 -7.68
CA ASN A 126 8.04 -6.54 -8.67
C ASN A 126 7.46 -5.18 -9.06
N GLU A 127 8.26 -4.14 -9.06
CA GLU A 127 7.81 -2.80 -9.41
C GLU A 127 8.94 -1.95 -10.02
N GLY A 128 8.67 -1.29 -11.15
CA GLY A 128 9.63 -0.38 -11.75
C GLY A 128 9.83 0.89 -10.94
N PHE A 129 8.75 1.57 -10.55
CA PHE A 129 8.78 2.74 -9.69
C PHE A 129 7.73 2.68 -8.58
N GLY A 130 6.47 2.32 -8.91
CA GLY A 130 5.39 2.24 -7.95
C GLY A 130 4.79 3.60 -7.61
N ILE A 131 4.24 4.31 -8.58
CA ILE A 131 3.79 5.70 -8.47
C ILE A 131 2.89 5.99 -7.26
N SER A 132 2.15 4.99 -6.75
CA SER A 132 1.25 5.15 -5.60
C SER A 132 1.95 5.58 -4.32
N TRP A 133 3.18 5.11 -4.06
CA TRP A 133 3.93 5.57 -2.89
C TRP A 133 4.33 7.05 -3.00
N CYS A 134 4.70 7.48 -4.20
CA CYS A 134 5.07 8.87 -4.47
C CYS A 134 3.85 9.81 -4.31
N GLU A 135 2.69 9.39 -4.82
CA GLU A 135 1.42 10.12 -4.66
C GLU A 135 1.02 10.23 -3.19
N SER A 136 1.20 9.14 -2.42
CA SER A 136 0.93 9.10 -0.98
C SER A 136 1.80 10.10 -0.21
N LEU A 137 3.12 10.10 -0.44
CA LEU A 137 4.03 11.02 0.25
C LEU A 137 3.75 12.49 -0.12
N HIS A 138 3.37 12.78 -1.36
CA HIS A 138 2.92 14.13 -1.75
C HIS A 138 1.64 14.55 -1.02
N ALA A 139 0.77 13.61 -0.70
CA ALA A 139 -0.42 13.85 0.11
C ALA A 139 -0.12 13.94 1.63
N GLY A 140 1.12 13.67 2.05
CA GLY A 140 1.54 13.68 3.44
C GLY A 140 1.19 12.40 4.20
N THR A 141 0.83 11.32 3.49
CA THR A 141 0.44 10.04 4.07
C THR A 141 1.60 9.05 4.05
N PRO A 142 1.92 8.42 5.19
CA PRO A 142 3.00 7.43 5.27
C PRO A 142 2.71 6.19 4.43
N ILE A 143 3.75 5.37 4.24
CA ILE A 143 3.68 4.21 3.35
C ILE A 143 4.19 2.93 4.01
N ILE A 144 3.65 1.80 3.53
CA ILE A 144 4.23 0.46 3.70
C ILE A 144 4.66 -0.02 2.32
N ASN A 145 5.96 -0.27 2.12
CA ASN A 145 6.49 -0.74 0.85
C ASN A 145 7.21 -2.07 0.99
N ASN A 146 6.95 -3.00 0.06
CA ASN A 146 7.82 -4.15 -0.14
C ASN A 146 9.19 -3.68 -0.65
N VAL A 147 10.26 -4.25 -0.13
CA VAL A 147 11.64 -3.90 -0.52
C VAL A 147 11.98 -4.61 -1.84
N THR A 148 11.53 -4.05 -2.95
CA THR A 148 11.78 -4.56 -4.30
C THR A 148 11.75 -3.45 -5.35
N GLY A 149 12.68 -3.49 -6.29
CA GLY A 149 12.75 -2.54 -7.41
C GLY A 149 12.61 -1.09 -6.95
N GLY A 150 11.86 -0.27 -7.69
CA GLY A 150 11.64 1.14 -7.38
C GLY A 150 10.83 1.46 -6.13
N LEU A 151 10.25 0.46 -5.44
CA LEU A 151 9.65 0.68 -4.12
C LEU A 151 10.71 0.99 -3.05
N GLN A 152 11.96 0.56 -3.27
CA GLN A 152 13.09 0.86 -2.37
C GLN A 152 13.42 2.36 -2.35
N ASP A 153 13.21 3.07 -3.47
CA ASP A 153 13.45 4.52 -3.53
C ASP A 153 12.55 5.29 -2.55
N GLY A 154 11.31 4.86 -2.41
CA GLY A 154 10.36 5.40 -1.43
C GLY A 154 10.74 5.14 0.03
N CYS A 155 11.57 4.14 0.28
CA CYS A 155 12.05 3.83 1.64
C CYS A 155 13.20 4.72 2.10
N ARG A 156 13.94 5.34 1.18
CA ARG A 156 15.11 6.16 1.49
C ARG A 156 16.06 5.47 2.46
N PHE A 157 16.59 4.33 2.04
CA PHE A 157 17.59 3.62 2.84
C PHE A 157 18.90 4.40 2.94
N GLU A 158 19.58 4.25 4.06
CA GLU A 158 20.86 4.91 4.37
C GLU A 158 21.95 3.86 4.62
N ASN A 159 23.17 4.20 4.23
CA ASN A 159 24.36 3.42 4.55
C ASN A 159 24.82 3.67 6.01
N ALA A 160 25.93 3.06 6.41
CA ALA A 160 26.48 3.21 7.76
C ALA A 160 26.98 4.63 8.07
N THR A 161 27.20 5.47 7.06
CA THR A 161 27.60 6.87 7.19
C THR A 161 26.41 7.84 7.18
N GLY A 162 25.19 7.34 6.97
CA GLY A 162 23.97 8.14 6.93
C GLY A 162 23.67 8.73 5.53
N ASP A 163 24.41 8.28 4.51
CA ASP A 163 24.16 8.74 3.15
C ASP A 163 23.02 7.94 2.51
N TRP A 164 22.18 8.61 1.75
CA TRP A 164 21.11 7.99 1.00
C TRP A 164 21.65 7.02 -0.05
N ILE A 165 21.08 5.81 -0.10
CA ILE A 165 21.40 4.80 -1.09
C ILE A 165 20.54 5.02 -2.35
N GLU A 166 21.21 5.25 -3.48
CA GLU A 166 20.58 5.20 -4.80
C GLU A 166 20.70 3.77 -5.35
N PHE A 167 19.55 3.16 -5.65
CA PHE A 167 19.52 1.82 -6.24
C PHE A 167 19.70 1.93 -7.76
N ASP A 168 20.65 1.18 -8.26
CA ASP A 168 21.02 1.12 -9.67
C ASP A 168 20.98 -0.31 -10.22
N THR A 169 21.51 -0.52 -11.42
CA THR A 169 21.55 -1.83 -12.09
C THR A 169 22.42 -2.88 -11.40
N ASN A 170 23.22 -2.51 -10.40
CA ASN A 170 24.02 -3.45 -9.60
C ASN A 170 23.17 -4.17 -8.54
N PHE A 171 22.01 -3.62 -8.23
CA PHE A 171 21.03 -4.30 -7.37
C PHE A 171 20.08 -5.10 -8.27
N SER A 172 19.96 -6.41 -8.01
CA SER A 172 19.09 -7.27 -8.85
C SER A 172 17.61 -6.89 -8.73
N THR A 173 17.04 -6.98 -7.52
CA THR A 173 15.65 -6.59 -7.22
C THR A 173 15.52 -5.93 -5.87
N ASN A 174 16.25 -6.42 -4.86
CA ASN A 174 16.30 -5.90 -3.50
C ASN A 174 17.70 -6.06 -2.92
N HIS A 175 17.97 -5.40 -1.80
CA HIS A 175 19.28 -5.43 -1.11
C HIS A 175 19.36 -6.50 0.01
N ASP A 176 18.43 -7.44 0.09
CA ASP A 176 18.38 -8.57 1.01
C ASP A 176 18.57 -8.17 2.51
N GLY A 177 18.10 -6.99 2.89
CA GLY A 177 18.23 -6.49 4.26
C GLY A 177 19.61 -5.96 4.63
N THR A 178 20.48 -5.70 3.67
CA THR A 178 21.82 -5.09 3.89
C THR A 178 21.68 -3.71 4.56
N TYR A 179 20.74 -2.89 4.08
CA TYR A 179 20.44 -1.59 4.66
C TYR A 179 19.18 -1.68 5.53
N LYS A 180 19.23 -1.15 6.74
CA LYS A 180 18.12 -1.22 7.71
C LYS A 180 17.62 0.13 8.17
N THR A 181 18.48 1.16 8.09
CA THR A 181 18.09 2.55 8.37
C THR A 181 17.29 3.07 7.18
N HIS A 182 16.12 3.62 7.45
CA HIS A 182 15.18 4.11 6.45
C HIS A 182 14.47 5.36 6.97
N ALA A 183 13.78 6.08 6.10
CA ALA A 183 13.02 7.26 6.49
C ALA A 183 11.87 6.93 7.45
N GLU A 184 11.47 7.93 8.25
CA GLU A 184 10.40 7.81 9.24
C GLU A 184 8.99 7.66 8.64
N TRP A 185 8.80 8.09 7.40
CA TRP A 185 7.51 8.02 6.70
C TRP A 185 7.20 6.66 6.08
N VAL A 186 8.07 5.68 6.23
CA VAL A 186 7.90 4.35 5.64
C VAL A 186 8.12 3.24 6.65
N LYS A 187 7.30 2.20 6.55
CA LYS A 187 7.58 0.90 7.13
C LYS A 187 7.93 -0.06 6.00
N PRO A 188 9.22 -0.38 5.77
CA PRO A 188 9.60 -1.35 4.76
C PRO A 188 9.26 -2.77 5.22
N VAL A 189 8.83 -3.60 4.26
CA VAL A 189 8.63 -5.03 4.44
C VAL A 189 9.62 -5.77 3.55
N PHE A 190 10.46 -6.62 4.13
CA PHE A 190 11.48 -7.34 3.39
C PHE A 190 10.94 -8.65 2.82
N PRO A 191 11.23 -8.95 1.54
CA PRO A 191 10.85 -10.23 0.94
C PRO A 191 11.45 -11.42 1.70
N THR A 192 10.65 -12.43 1.93
CA THR A 192 11.06 -13.71 2.53
C THR A 192 11.26 -14.79 1.48
N ASN A 193 10.76 -14.57 0.27
CA ASN A 193 10.90 -15.47 -0.85
C ASN A 193 11.21 -14.69 -2.14
N ARG A 194 12.21 -15.16 -2.88
CA ARG A 194 12.53 -14.68 -4.22
C ARG A 194 12.43 -15.82 -5.19
N SER A 195 11.65 -15.67 -6.25
CA SER A 195 11.55 -16.65 -7.33
C SER A 195 11.76 -15.99 -8.69
N LEU A 196 12.27 -16.77 -9.65
CA LEU A 196 12.41 -16.34 -11.03
C LEU A 196 11.12 -16.67 -11.78
N GLN A 197 10.52 -15.65 -12.39
CA GLN A 197 9.32 -15.74 -13.23
C GLN A 197 9.65 -15.24 -14.64
N GLY A 198 8.83 -15.58 -15.60
CA GLY A 198 9.04 -15.06 -16.94
C GLY A 198 7.89 -15.34 -17.89
N SER A 199 7.97 -14.66 -19.03
CA SER A 199 7.15 -14.89 -20.22
C SER A 199 8.01 -14.62 -21.45
N PRO A 200 7.59 -15.03 -22.66
CA PRO A 200 8.36 -14.77 -23.86
C PRO A 200 8.72 -13.28 -24.08
N MET A 201 7.84 -12.38 -23.68
CA MET A 201 8.07 -10.93 -23.80
C MET A 201 8.99 -10.37 -22.71
N THR A 202 9.03 -11.01 -21.55
CA THR A 202 9.89 -10.68 -20.42
C THR A 202 10.47 -11.97 -19.90
N PRO A 203 11.61 -12.41 -20.42
CA PRO A 203 12.11 -13.79 -20.23
C PRO A 203 12.45 -14.13 -18.78
N TYR A 204 12.75 -13.13 -17.96
CA TYR A 204 12.88 -13.32 -16.51
C TYR A 204 12.54 -12.05 -15.75
N ILE A 205 11.89 -12.25 -14.63
CA ILE A 205 11.61 -11.22 -13.60
C ILE A 205 11.81 -11.90 -12.24
N PHE A 206 12.45 -11.22 -11.32
CA PHE A 206 12.43 -11.65 -9.93
C PHE A 206 11.11 -11.26 -9.26
N ASP A 207 10.45 -12.25 -8.66
CA ASP A 207 9.26 -12.09 -7.83
C ASP A 207 9.72 -12.11 -6.37
N ASP A 208 9.69 -10.96 -5.73
CA ASP A 208 10.09 -10.76 -4.34
C ASP A 208 8.82 -10.72 -3.47
N ARG A 209 8.51 -11.82 -2.77
CA ARG A 209 7.29 -11.91 -1.96
C ARG A 209 7.59 -11.76 -0.49
N ALA A 210 6.89 -10.83 0.15
CA ALA A 210 6.88 -10.68 1.59
C ALA A 210 5.92 -11.68 2.24
N ASP A 211 6.23 -12.12 3.45
CA ASP A 211 5.31 -12.92 4.26
C ASP A 211 4.14 -12.05 4.72
N PHE A 212 2.92 -12.59 4.64
CA PHE A 212 1.72 -11.85 5.05
C PHE A 212 1.71 -11.48 6.54
N LYS A 213 2.44 -12.21 7.39
CA LYS A 213 2.60 -11.88 8.81
C LYS A 213 3.47 -10.64 9.01
N ASP A 214 4.55 -10.51 8.23
CA ASP A 214 5.42 -9.33 8.27
C ASP A 214 4.68 -8.10 7.74
N ILE A 215 3.84 -8.28 6.71
CA ILE A 215 2.94 -7.23 6.21
C ILE A 215 1.93 -6.82 7.31
N ALA A 216 1.33 -7.79 8.00
CA ALA A 216 0.40 -7.52 9.10
C ALA A 216 1.08 -6.75 10.26
N GLN A 217 2.33 -7.06 10.59
CA GLN A 217 3.13 -6.32 11.57
C GLN A 217 3.43 -4.89 11.11
N ALA A 218 3.67 -4.68 9.82
CA ALA A 218 3.87 -3.34 9.27
C ALA A 218 2.57 -2.50 9.31
N ILE A 219 1.41 -3.12 9.10
CA ILE A 219 0.10 -2.47 9.29
C ILE A 219 -0.08 -2.10 10.78
N ARG A 220 0.22 -3.03 11.68
CA ARG A 220 0.14 -2.82 13.14
C ARG A 220 1.01 -1.66 13.61
N TYR A 221 2.21 -1.51 13.05
CA TYR A 221 3.12 -0.40 13.38
C TYR A 221 2.51 0.99 13.14
N TRP A 222 1.66 1.15 12.13
CA TRP A 222 0.99 2.42 11.85
C TRP A 222 -0.36 2.57 12.57
N TYR A 223 -0.91 1.45 13.03
CA TYR A 223 -2.14 1.46 13.82
C TYR A 223 -1.90 1.92 15.28
N ASP A 224 -0.78 1.50 15.89
CA ASP A 224 -0.37 1.83 17.26
C ASP A 224 0.19 3.24 17.37
#